data_9560e756d5f4349cf3e610136683e301
#
_entry.id   9560e756d5f4349cf3e610136683e301
#
_cell.length_a   1.000
_cell.length_b   1.000
_cell.length_c   1.000
_cell.angle_alpha   90.00
_cell.angle_beta   90.00
_cell.angle_gamma   90.00
#
_symmetry.space_group_name_H-M   'P 1'
#
loop_
_entity.id
_entity.type
_entity.pdbx_description
1 polymer ?
#
loop_
_entity_poly.entity_id
_entity_poly.type
_entity_poly.pdbx_seq_one_letter_code
_entity_poly.pdbx_strand_id
1 'polypeptide(L)'
;SLKGKKNFKIFDTRNVHKLPLDFVNDESIKTNLISLKDLNFELIEYVICSPGFDYDHEIIQQLKKNNISIKSDIEIFVEENNSKKILVSGTYGKTTVSLLLERIISLSGLDSYAIGNLGRPVLDYIELEKDYFIIEVSSFHLQISNNLNADIGILLNISHDHLDRHKSFENYVNIKNSLFGKCKVSIGNKNDKNIKRGLTSYFEGSEKIDEANLNAVSKVLEKIDLNCSQEELKKFSFRPKHRMEVFHEDKLGRKFINDSKATNCGATISAIKSLENEKIVIICGGQGKGADFSELTSEIDKKCEAVII
;
A
#
# COMPACT_ATOMS: atom_id res chain seq x y z
N SER A 1 4.86 11.87 17.33
CA SER A 1 5.27 13.01 16.50
C SER A 1 4.53 14.31 16.81
N LEU A 2 3.36 14.28 17.42
CA LEU A 2 2.67 15.48 17.93
C LEU A 2 3.20 15.93 19.28
N LYS A 3 4.16 15.19 19.88
CA LYS A 3 4.85 15.57 21.13
C LYS A 3 5.65 16.85 20.87
N GLY A 4 5.14 17.98 21.35
CA GLY A 4 5.76 19.32 21.21
C GLY A 4 4.91 20.37 20.52
N LYS A 5 3.88 20.01 19.74
CA LYS A 5 2.87 20.97 19.26
C LYS A 5 1.85 21.23 20.38
N LYS A 6 1.86 22.43 20.92
CA LYS A 6 1.09 22.81 22.12
C LYS A 6 -0.44 22.85 21.90
N ASN A 7 -0.93 22.87 20.66
CA ASN A 7 -2.35 23.02 20.33
C ASN A 7 -2.76 22.07 19.21
N PHE A 8 -3.13 20.84 19.54
CA PHE A 8 -3.79 19.94 18.60
C PHE A 8 -5.17 19.53 19.12
N LYS A 9 -6.08 19.19 18.24
CA LYS A 9 -7.39 18.60 18.56
C LYS A 9 -7.55 17.31 17.79
N ILE A 10 -8.30 16.39 18.34
CA ILE A 10 -8.56 15.07 17.74
C ILE A 10 -10.06 14.96 17.47
N PHE A 11 -10.41 14.56 16.28
CA PHE A 11 -11.77 14.25 15.87
C PHE A 11 -11.86 12.81 15.37
N ASP A 12 -12.87 12.07 15.83
CA ASP A 12 -13.19 10.72 15.38
C ASP A 12 -14.69 10.61 15.12
N THR A 13 -15.08 9.95 14.03
CA THR A 13 -16.49 9.75 13.69
C THR A 13 -17.15 8.62 14.47
N ARG A 14 -16.34 7.79 15.13
CA ARG A 14 -16.84 6.67 15.97
C ARG A 14 -17.25 7.18 17.34
N ASN A 15 -18.27 6.54 17.93
CA ASN A 15 -18.58 6.77 19.34
C ASN A 15 -17.40 6.36 20.24
N VAL A 16 -17.18 7.11 21.32
CA VAL A 16 -16.06 6.89 22.26
C VAL A 16 -15.97 5.43 22.74
N HIS A 17 -17.11 4.76 22.94
CA HIS A 17 -17.18 3.33 23.33
C HIS A 17 -16.66 2.35 22.25
N LYS A 18 -16.48 2.80 21.02
CA LYS A 18 -15.94 2.00 19.90
C LYS A 18 -14.46 2.31 19.61
N LEU A 19 -13.86 3.21 20.37
CA LEU A 19 -12.43 3.52 20.25
C LEU A 19 -11.61 2.46 20.99
N PRO A 20 -10.38 2.18 20.55
CA PRO A 20 -9.47 1.28 21.27
C PRO A 20 -9.24 1.76 22.71
N LEU A 21 -9.17 0.82 23.67
CA LEU A 21 -8.99 1.14 25.08
C LEU A 21 -7.74 1.96 25.35
N ASP A 22 -6.64 1.64 24.68
CA ASP A 22 -5.38 2.38 24.81
C ASP A 22 -5.54 3.84 24.40
N PHE A 23 -6.34 4.09 23.35
CA PHE A 23 -6.65 5.42 22.86
C PHE A 23 -7.53 6.19 23.85
N VAL A 24 -8.55 5.54 24.43
CA VAL A 24 -9.47 6.16 25.39
C VAL A 24 -8.81 6.40 26.75
N ASN A 25 -7.80 5.61 27.11
CA ASN A 25 -7.11 5.74 28.40
C ASN A 25 -5.93 6.73 28.38
N ASP A 26 -5.52 7.20 27.21
CA ASP A 26 -4.49 8.24 27.11
C ASP A 26 -5.08 9.62 27.45
N GLU A 27 -4.58 10.22 28.52
CA GLU A 27 -5.05 11.53 29.02
C GLU A 27 -4.82 12.65 28.00
N SER A 28 -3.76 12.58 27.20
CA SER A 28 -3.49 13.58 26.15
C SER A 28 -4.50 13.52 25.02
N ILE A 29 -5.02 12.34 24.72
CA ILE A 29 -6.07 12.10 23.74
C ILE A 29 -7.41 12.58 24.29
N LYS A 30 -7.79 12.17 25.51
CA LYS A 30 -9.05 12.58 26.14
C LYS A 30 -9.22 14.09 26.18
N THR A 31 -8.18 14.81 26.61
CA THR A 31 -8.19 16.26 26.76
C THR A 31 -8.34 16.99 25.42
N ASN A 32 -7.93 16.34 24.32
CA ASN A 32 -7.93 16.95 22.99
C ASN A 32 -9.01 16.37 22.05
N LEU A 33 -9.77 15.36 22.50
CA LEU A 33 -10.88 14.82 21.73
C LEU A 33 -12.05 15.82 21.71
N ILE A 34 -12.49 16.19 20.52
CA ILE A 34 -13.57 17.17 20.34
C ILE A 34 -14.66 16.62 19.43
N SER A 35 -15.86 17.20 19.57
CA SER A 35 -16.95 16.92 18.64
C SER A 35 -16.88 17.87 17.41
N LEU A 36 -17.55 17.49 16.33
CA LEU A 36 -17.65 18.33 15.13
C LEU A 36 -18.21 19.74 15.43
N LYS A 37 -19.10 19.84 16.42
CA LYS A 37 -19.74 21.09 16.82
C LYS A 37 -18.77 22.07 17.49
N ASP A 38 -17.70 21.54 18.08
CA ASP A 38 -16.70 22.32 18.81
C ASP A 38 -15.51 22.74 17.93
N LEU A 39 -15.53 22.38 16.64
CA LEU A 39 -14.50 22.75 15.69
C LEU A 39 -14.61 24.25 15.34
N ASN A 40 -13.54 25.00 15.63
CA ASN A 40 -13.37 26.35 15.13
C ASN A 40 -12.40 26.34 13.95
N PHE A 41 -12.93 26.47 12.73
CA PHE A 41 -12.15 26.41 11.49
C PHE A 41 -11.12 27.55 11.36
N GLU A 42 -11.35 28.70 11.99
CA GLU A 42 -10.40 29.83 11.95
C GLU A 42 -9.09 29.56 12.69
N LEU A 43 -9.11 28.60 13.62
CA LEU A 43 -7.94 28.22 14.43
C LEU A 43 -7.18 27.02 13.87
N ILE A 44 -7.65 26.44 12.75
CA ILE A 44 -7.05 25.24 12.17
C ILE A 44 -6.05 25.64 11.09
N GLU A 45 -4.78 25.36 11.31
CA GLU A 45 -3.72 25.55 10.32
C GLU A 45 -3.76 24.46 9.24
N TYR A 46 -3.84 23.20 9.64
CA TYR A 46 -4.02 22.04 8.76
C TYR A 46 -4.59 20.84 9.53
N VAL A 47 -5.09 19.86 8.80
CA VAL A 47 -5.63 18.63 9.36
C VAL A 47 -4.81 17.44 8.88
N ILE A 48 -4.40 16.56 9.79
CA ILE A 48 -3.85 15.24 9.47
C ILE A 48 -5.01 14.25 9.42
N CYS A 49 -5.22 13.66 8.26
CA CYS A 49 -6.32 12.73 8.03
C CYS A 49 -5.80 11.29 7.97
N SER A 50 -6.39 10.40 8.76
CA SER A 50 -6.10 8.97 8.67
C SER A 50 -6.54 8.41 7.31
N PRO A 51 -5.77 7.54 6.65
CA PRO A 51 -6.15 6.90 5.38
C PRO A 51 -7.49 6.14 5.47
N GLY A 52 -7.82 5.61 6.65
CA GLY A 52 -9.10 4.92 6.90
C GLY A 52 -10.31 5.83 7.08
N PHE A 53 -10.09 7.15 7.19
CA PHE A 53 -11.19 8.10 7.36
C PHE A 53 -12.00 8.24 6.06
N ASP A 54 -13.33 8.36 6.20
CA ASP A 54 -14.20 8.56 5.03
C ASP A 54 -13.98 9.93 4.38
N TYR A 55 -13.36 9.94 3.21
CA TYR A 55 -13.01 11.17 2.50
C TYR A 55 -14.23 11.87 1.87
N ASP A 56 -15.38 11.21 1.83
CA ASP A 56 -16.67 11.79 1.42
C ASP A 56 -17.44 12.38 2.63
N HIS A 57 -16.93 12.21 3.85
CA HIS A 57 -17.57 12.76 5.05
C HIS A 57 -17.71 14.28 4.96
N GLU A 58 -18.82 14.83 5.50
CA GLU A 58 -19.15 16.26 5.43
C GLU A 58 -18.04 17.18 5.95
N ILE A 59 -17.25 16.73 6.96
CA ILE A 59 -16.14 17.51 7.50
C ILE A 59 -15.08 17.79 6.43
N ILE A 60 -14.82 16.85 5.53
CA ILE A 60 -13.86 17.05 4.43
C ILE A 60 -14.31 18.17 3.50
N GLN A 61 -15.61 18.24 3.23
CA GLN A 61 -16.17 19.32 2.40
C GLN A 61 -16.08 20.67 3.13
N GLN A 62 -16.32 20.70 4.44
CA GLN A 62 -16.20 21.91 5.27
C GLN A 62 -14.75 22.39 5.33
N LEU A 63 -13.78 21.49 5.52
CA LEU A 63 -12.34 21.83 5.49
C LEU A 63 -11.94 22.43 4.15
N LYS A 64 -12.34 21.82 3.03
CA LYS A 64 -12.07 22.33 1.69
C LYS A 64 -12.69 23.70 1.46
N LYS A 65 -13.94 23.92 1.89
CA LYS A 65 -14.65 25.20 1.78
C LYS A 65 -13.94 26.32 2.54
N ASN A 66 -13.31 25.99 3.67
CA ASN A 66 -12.53 26.92 4.48
C ASN A 66 -11.05 27.00 4.07
N ASN A 67 -10.65 26.40 2.94
CA ASN A 67 -9.28 26.36 2.43
C ASN A 67 -8.26 25.76 3.42
N ILE A 68 -8.71 24.86 4.29
CA ILE A 68 -7.84 24.20 5.27
C ILE A 68 -7.14 23.02 4.58
N SER A 69 -5.81 22.98 4.68
CA SER A 69 -5.01 21.91 4.11
C SER A 69 -5.27 20.59 4.81
N ILE A 70 -5.50 19.53 4.03
CA ILE A 70 -5.64 18.16 4.53
C ILE A 70 -4.42 17.38 4.09
N LYS A 71 -3.68 16.82 5.04
CA LYS A 71 -2.45 16.08 4.82
C LYS A 71 -2.60 14.62 5.30
N SER A 72 -1.90 13.71 4.67
CA SER A 72 -1.71 12.35 5.20
C SER A 72 -0.51 12.31 6.16
N ASP A 73 -0.40 11.22 6.89
CA ASP A 73 0.79 10.89 7.69
C ASP A 73 2.06 10.79 6.81
N ILE A 74 1.93 10.21 5.60
CA ILE A 74 3.04 10.13 4.64
C ILE A 74 3.47 11.52 4.17
N GLU A 75 2.53 12.44 3.94
CA GLU A 75 2.85 13.80 3.53
C GLU A 75 3.64 14.55 4.60
N ILE A 76 3.24 14.42 5.88
CA ILE A 76 3.99 14.96 7.02
C ILE A 76 5.39 14.34 7.10
N PHE A 77 5.49 13.01 6.94
CA PHE A 77 6.78 12.33 6.95
C PHE A 77 7.72 12.84 5.84
N VAL A 78 7.19 13.01 4.63
CA VAL A 78 7.99 13.47 3.49
C VAL A 78 8.45 14.92 3.67
N GLU A 79 7.64 15.76 4.28
CA GLU A 79 7.97 17.17 4.57
C GLU A 79 9.08 17.31 5.63
N GLU A 80 9.05 16.47 6.66
CA GLU A 80 9.91 16.60 7.82
C GLU A 80 11.20 15.76 7.75
N ASN A 81 11.22 14.70 6.94
CA ASN A 81 12.36 13.78 6.82
C ASN A 81 13.14 14.04 5.53
N ASN A 82 14.48 14.14 5.61
CA ASN A 82 15.33 14.49 4.47
C ASN A 82 15.87 13.30 3.67
N SER A 83 15.67 12.06 4.12
CA SER A 83 16.11 10.86 3.42
C SER A 83 15.48 10.76 2.02
N LYS A 84 16.09 10.03 1.10
CA LYS A 84 15.46 9.73 -0.21
C LYS A 84 14.27 8.79 -0.03
N LYS A 85 13.21 8.97 -0.82
CA LYS A 85 11.96 8.22 -0.71
C LYS A 85 11.63 7.48 -1.99
N ILE A 86 11.34 6.18 -1.85
CA ILE A 86 10.84 5.30 -2.91
C ILE A 86 9.40 4.92 -2.52
N LEU A 87 8.41 5.43 -3.25
CA LEU A 87 7.00 5.09 -3.03
C LEU A 87 6.63 3.84 -3.82
N VAL A 88 6.07 2.84 -3.16
CA VAL A 88 5.62 1.60 -3.78
C VAL A 88 4.11 1.48 -3.68
N SER A 89 3.42 1.50 -4.81
CA SER A 89 1.96 1.31 -4.90
C SER A 89 1.59 0.21 -5.89
N GLY A 90 0.36 -0.23 -5.81
CA GLY A 90 -0.21 -1.30 -6.63
C GLY A 90 -1.45 -1.87 -5.96
N THR A 91 -2.21 -2.68 -6.65
CA THR A 91 -3.29 -3.44 -6.02
C THR A 91 -2.70 -4.57 -5.18
N TYR A 92 -1.75 -5.32 -5.72
CA TYR A 92 -1.03 -6.40 -5.03
C TYR A 92 0.49 -6.29 -5.26
N GLY A 93 1.29 -7.10 -4.54
CA GLY A 93 2.76 -7.13 -4.65
C GLY A 93 3.50 -6.07 -3.84
N LYS A 94 2.84 -5.01 -3.38
CA LYS A 94 3.47 -3.87 -2.69
C LYS A 94 4.43 -4.26 -1.57
N THR A 95 3.96 -5.02 -0.60
CA THR A 95 4.75 -5.41 0.58
C THR A 95 5.98 -6.26 0.18
N THR A 96 5.79 -7.18 -0.77
CA THR A 96 6.89 -8.02 -1.28
C THR A 96 7.97 -7.15 -1.92
N VAL A 97 7.59 -6.24 -2.82
CA VAL A 97 8.52 -5.34 -3.50
C VAL A 97 9.20 -4.40 -2.49
N SER A 98 8.45 -3.83 -1.54
CA SER A 98 9.01 -2.92 -0.53
C SER A 98 10.06 -3.60 0.34
N LEU A 99 9.77 -4.80 0.85
CA LEU A 99 10.70 -5.54 1.70
C LEU A 99 11.89 -6.11 0.90
N LEU A 100 11.70 -6.46 -0.36
CA LEU A 100 12.79 -6.92 -1.21
C LEU A 100 13.74 -5.77 -1.57
N LEU A 101 13.22 -4.59 -1.84
CA LEU A 101 14.02 -3.36 -2.02
C LEU A 101 14.82 -3.03 -0.76
N GLU A 102 14.19 -3.02 0.42
CA GLU A 102 14.87 -2.82 1.70
C GLU A 102 16.05 -3.77 1.84
N ARG A 103 15.81 -5.07 1.64
CA ARG A 103 16.83 -6.10 1.78
C ARG A 103 18.01 -5.91 0.82
N ILE A 104 17.74 -5.67 -0.47
CA ILE A 104 18.80 -5.59 -1.48
C ILE A 104 19.60 -4.30 -1.33
N ILE A 105 18.94 -3.17 -1.10
CA ILE A 105 19.61 -1.89 -0.86
C ILE A 105 20.51 -1.99 0.37
N SER A 106 20.02 -2.62 1.46
CA SER A 106 20.84 -2.81 2.67
C SER A 106 22.02 -3.76 2.41
N LEU A 107 21.87 -4.82 1.63
CA LEU A 107 22.97 -5.71 1.26
C LEU A 107 24.01 -5.04 0.36
N SER A 108 23.64 -3.98 -0.34
CA SER A 108 24.57 -3.15 -1.13
C SER A 108 25.35 -2.12 -0.29
N GLY A 109 25.17 -2.13 1.03
CA GLY A 109 25.88 -1.24 1.96
C GLY A 109 25.22 0.13 2.17
N LEU A 110 24.04 0.37 1.60
CA LEU A 110 23.23 1.57 1.82
C LEU A 110 22.21 1.32 2.95
N ASP A 111 21.99 2.30 3.79
CA ASP A 111 21.03 2.18 4.88
C ASP A 111 19.61 2.42 4.37
N SER A 112 18.75 1.41 4.47
CA SER A 112 17.37 1.47 3.95
C SER A 112 16.36 0.85 4.89
N TYR A 113 15.12 1.38 4.87
CA TYR A 113 14.06 0.88 5.73
C TYR A 113 12.69 0.98 5.05
N ALA A 114 11.94 -0.13 5.07
CA ALA A 114 10.59 -0.18 4.51
C ALA A 114 9.56 0.18 5.59
N ILE A 115 8.69 1.14 5.29
CA ILE A 115 7.67 1.69 6.20
C ILE A 115 6.33 1.91 5.48
N GLY A 116 5.32 2.38 6.19
CA GLY A 116 4.01 2.71 5.65
C GLY A 116 2.99 1.59 5.83
N ASN A 117 2.19 1.33 4.81
CA ASN A 117 1.04 0.41 4.86
C ASN A 117 1.41 -1.09 5.04
N LEU A 118 2.62 -1.38 5.45
CA LEU A 118 3.12 -2.74 5.75
C LEU A 118 3.22 -3.03 7.26
N GLY A 119 2.60 -2.18 8.10
CA GLY A 119 2.57 -2.37 9.56
C GLY A 119 3.67 -1.62 10.31
N ARG A 120 4.39 -0.73 9.63
CA ARG A 120 5.39 0.18 10.24
C ARG A 120 4.96 1.62 9.96
N PRO A 121 4.20 2.28 10.86
CA PRO A 121 3.67 3.64 10.64
C PRO A 121 4.77 4.64 10.39
N VAL A 122 4.63 5.48 9.35
CA VAL A 122 5.72 6.37 8.92
C VAL A 122 6.16 7.37 9.97
N LEU A 123 5.23 7.87 10.78
CA LEU A 123 5.52 8.90 11.80
C LEU A 123 6.36 8.39 12.98
N ASP A 124 6.43 7.07 13.18
CA ASP A 124 7.30 6.48 14.20
C ASP A 124 8.80 6.59 13.84
N TYR A 125 9.07 6.87 12.57
CA TYR A 125 10.43 6.91 12.00
C TYR A 125 10.81 8.31 11.48
N ILE A 126 10.05 9.35 11.82
CA ILE A 126 10.19 10.69 11.27
C ILE A 126 11.57 11.32 11.55
N GLU A 127 12.16 11.01 12.72
CA GLU A 127 13.46 11.50 13.15
C GLU A 127 14.62 10.58 12.73
N LEU A 128 14.31 9.43 12.12
CA LEU A 128 15.33 8.47 11.71
C LEU A 128 15.86 8.87 10.33
N GLU A 129 17.19 8.98 10.21
CA GLU A 129 17.85 9.22 8.92
C GLU A 129 18.29 7.92 8.28
N LYS A 130 18.05 7.78 6.99
CA LYS A 130 18.41 6.64 6.12
C LYS A 130 18.87 7.16 4.77
N ASP A 131 19.63 6.35 4.03
CA ASP A 131 19.87 6.66 2.61
C ASP A 131 18.56 6.59 1.83
N TYR A 132 17.72 5.57 2.12
CA TYR A 132 16.43 5.38 1.48
C TYR A 132 15.34 4.92 2.46
N PHE A 133 14.19 5.57 2.42
CA PHE A 133 12.94 5.00 2.90
C PHE A 133 12.14 4.43 1.74
N ILE A 134 11.74 3.16 1.87
CA ILE A 134 10.81 2.50 0.94
C ILE A 134 9.41 2.56 1.57
N ILE A 135 8.52 3.35 0.99
CA ILE A 135 7.22 3.65 1.60
C ILE A 135 6.12 2.92 0.82
N GLU A 136 5.50 1.93 1.46
CA GLU A 136 4.31 1.30 0.90
C GLU A 136 3.11 2.24 1.00
N VAL A 137 2.51 2.59 -0.17
CA VAL A 137 1.42 3.57 -0.28
C VAL A 137 0.15 2.91 -0.81
N SER A 138 -0.95 3.04 -0.05
CA SER A 138 -2.28 2.60 -0.48
C SER A 138 -2.96 3.65 -1.37
N SER A 139 -4.07 3.27 -2.03
CA SER A 139 -4.92 4.23 -2.74
C SER A 139 -5.54 5.27 -1.80
N PHE A 140 -5.77 4.92 -0.54
CA PHE A 140 -6.30 5.84 0.47
C PHE A 140 -5.30 6.94 0.81
N HIS A 141 -4.02 6.61 0.97
CA HIS A 141 -2.96 7.61 1.15
C HIS A 141 -2.87 8.52 -0.08
N LEU A 142 -2.87 7.94 -1.29
CA LEU A 142 -2.80 8.73 -2.53
C LEU A 142 -3.99 9.66 -2.74
N GLN A 143 -5.18 9.29 -2.25
CA GLN A 143 -6.40 10.11 -2.31
C GLN A 143 -6.29 11.37 -1.43
N ILE A 144 -5.66 11.24 -0.27
CA ILE A 144 -5.53 12.31 0.73
C ILE A 144 -4.32 13.20 0.42
N SER A 145 -3.19 12.58 0.06
CA SER A 145 -1.93 13.29 -0.13
C SER A 145 -1.95 14.17 -1.38
N ASN A 146 -1.66 15.44 -1.23
CA ASN A 146 -1.55 16.37 -2.34
C ASN A 146 -0.13 16.40 -2.93
N ASN A 147 0.89 16.47 -2.08
CA ASN A 147 2.28 16.57 -2.50
C ASN A 147 3.15 15.60 -1.69
N LEU A 148 3.79 14.64 -2.36
CA LEU A 148 4.71 13.71 -1.72
C LEU A 148 6.17 13.95 -2.13
N ASN A 149 6.42 14.70 -3.19
CA ASN A 149 7.74 15.07 -3.69
C ASN A 149 8.82 13.98 -3.49
N ALA A 150 8.45 12.73 -3.73
CA ALA A 150 9.33 11.58 -3.54
C ALA A 150 10.35 11.46 -4.68
N ASP A 151 11.46 10.79 -4.44
CA ASP A 151 12.49 10.62 -5.48
C ASP A 151 12.03 9.64 -6.54
N ILE A 152 11.44 8.51 -6.14
CA ILE A 152 10.92 7.48 -7.05
C ILE A 152 9.50 7.08 -6.64
N GLY A 153 8.61 6.93 -7.62
CA GLY A 153 7.30 6.31 -7.45
C GLY A 153 7.12 5.14 -8.42
N ILE A 154 6.83 3.96 -7.89
CA ILE A 154 6.56 2.78 -8.70
C ILE A 154 5.13 2.28 -8.51
N LEU A 155 4.43 2.03 -9.61
CA LEU A 155 3.08 1.46 -9.65
C LEU A 155 3.13 0.07 -10.29
N LEU A 156 2.87 -0.95 -9.47
CA LEU A 156 3.06 -2.36 -9.86
C LEU A 156 1.95 -2.87 -10.78
N ASN A 157 0.70 -2.59 -10.42
CA ASN A 157 -0.48 -3.06 -11.13
C ASN A 157 -1.74 -2.35 -10.64
N ILE A 158 -2.81 -2.39 -11.46
CA ILE A 158 -4.13 -1.91 -11.10
C ILE A 158 -5.17 -2.95 -11.49
N SER A 159 -5.85 -3.53 -10.52
CA SER A 159 -7.01 -4.41 -10.70
C SER A 159 -8.13 -4.01 -9.75
N HIS A 160 -9.34 -4.54 -9.93
CA HIS A 160 -10.50 -4.18 -9.11
C HIS A 160 -10.24 -4.46 -7.62
N ASP A 161 -10.36 -3.41 -6.80
CA ASP A 161 -10.30 -3.48 -5.34
C ASP A 161 -10.91 -2.20 -4.75
N HIS A 162 -11.42 -2.26 -3.53
CA HIS A 162 -11.92 -1.11 -2.76
C HIS A 162 -12.97 -0.25 -3.50
N LEU A 163 -13.83 -0.84 -4.33
CA LEU A 163 -14.88 -0.11 -5.06
C LEU A 163 -15.96 0.44 -4.13
N ASP A 164 -16.18 -0.21 -2.98
CA ASP A 164 -17.00 0.29 -1.88
C ASP A 164 -16.53 1.68 -1.41
N ARG A 165 -15.22 1.91 -1.41
CA ARG A 165 -14.59 3.18 -1.01
C ARG A 165 -14.46 4.17 -2.16
N HIS A 166 -13.97 3.72 -3.31
CA HIS A 166 -13.65 4.60 -4.44
C HIS A 166 -14.82 4.81 -5.41
N LYS A 167 -15.98 4.18 -5.20
CA LYS A 167 -17.24 4.27 -5.97
C LYS A 167 -17.17 3.70 -7.38
N SER A 168 -16.06 3.85 -8.08
CA SER A 168 -15.86 3.30 -9.42
C SER A 168 -14.42 2.84 -9.64
N PHE A 169 -14.26 1.90 -10.57
CA PHE A 169 -12.94 1.43 -10.98
C PHE A 169 -12.12 2.54 -11.64
N GLU A 170 -12.76 3.39 -12.43
CA GLU A 170 -12.11 4.53 -13.07
C GLU A 170 -11.52 5.50 -12.05
N ASN A 171 -12.27 5.83 -10.98
CA ASN A 171 -11.76 6.68 -9.91
C ASN A 171 -10.58 6.01 -9.18
N TYR A 172 -10.66 4.71 -8.91
CA TYR A 172 -9.55 3.95 -8.32
C TYR A 172 -8.29 4.00 -9.21
N VAL A 173 -8.44 3.81 -10.52
CA VAL A 173 -7.37 3.94 -11.52
C VAL A 173 -6.75 5.34 -11.50
N ASN A 174 -7.57 6.38 -11.49
CA ASN A 174 -7.12 7.78 -11.45
C ASN A 174 -6.33 8.08 -10.17
N ILE A 175 -6.85 7.65 -9.01
CA ILE A 175 -6.17 7.81 -7.72
C ILE A 175 -4.81 7.11 -7.72
N LYS A 176 -4.72 5.87 -8.21
CA LYS A 176 -3.43 5.16 -8.27
C LYS A 176 -2.44 5.81 -9.23
N ASN A 177 -2.89 6.26 -10.38
CA ASN A 177 -2.06 6.96 -11.35
C ASN A 177 -1.61 8.35 -10.86
N SER A 178 -2.27 8.95 -9.85
CA SER A 178 -1.85 10.22 -9.25
C SER A 178 -0.48 10.12 -8.59
N LEU A 179 -0.01 8.92 -8.21
CA LEU A 179 1.33 8.66 -7.70
C LEU A 179 2.42 9.31 -8.58
N PHE A 180 2.25 9.24 -9.89
CA PHE A 180 3.26 9.72 -10.84
C PHE A 180 3.43 11.25 -10.90
N GLY A 181 2.43 11.99 -10.44
CA GLY A 181 2.54 13.44 -10.25
C GLY A 181 3.17 13.85 -8.90
N LYS A 182 3.50 12.88 -8.07
CA LYS A 182 3.98 13.07 -6.69
C LYS A 182 5.44 12.60 -6.49
N CYS A 183 6.15 12.28 -7.58
CA CYS A 183 7.52 11.80 -7.55
C CYS A 183 8.34 12.36 -8.73
N LYS A 184 9.66 12.44 -8.56
CA LYS A 184 10.60 12.90 -9.60
C LYS A 184 10.78 11.86 -10.71
N VAL A 185 10.94 10.59 -10.33
CA VAL A 185 11.06 9.46 -11.25
C VAL A 185 9.82 8.58 -11.13
N SER A 186 9.10 8.38 -12.24
CA SER A 186 7.89 7.57 -12.30
C SER A 186 8.15 6.26 -13.05
N ILE A 187 7.84 5.12 -12.40
CA ILE A 187 8.05 3.78 -12.94
C ILE A 187 6.71 3.03 -12.98
N GLY A 188 6.33 2.49 -14.13
CA GLY A 188 5.10 1.75 -14.31
C GLY A 188 5.27 0.39 -14.96
N ASN A 189 4.31 -0.50 -14.74
CA ASN A 189 4.22 -1.76 -15.45
C ASN A 189 3.77 -1.53 -16.89
N LYS A 190 4.61 -1.89 -17.86
CA LYS A 190 4.37 -1.70 -19.30
C LYS A 190 3.17 -2.52 -19.80
N ASN A 191 2.93 -3.67 -19.20
CA ASN A 191 1.90 -4.63 -19.64
C ASN A 191 0.52 -4.34 -19.00
N ASP A 192 0.45 -3.47 -17.98
CA ASP A 192 -0.83 -3.08 -17.37
C ASP A 192 -1.45 -1.91 -18.15
N LYS A 193 -2.61 -2.18 -18.79
CA LYS A 193 -3.34 -1.19 -19.58
C LYS A 193 -3.94 -0.03 -18.77
N ASN A 194 -4.12 -0.23 -17.46
CA ASN A 194 -4.68 0.78 -16.57
C ASN A 194 -3.63 1.77 -16.05
N ILE A 195 -2.34 1.46 -16.26
CA ILE A 195 -1.24 2.36 -15.91
C ILE A 195 -1.01 3.35 -17.07
N LYS A 196 -1.03 4.65 -16.74
CA LYS A 196 -0.86 5.71 -17.74
C LYS A 196 0.48 5.61 -18.48
N ARG A 197 0.52 6.14 -19.69
CA ARG A 197 1.74 6.21 -20.52
C ARG A 197 2.47 7.54 -20.31
N GLY A 198 3.66 7.65 -20.87
CA GLY A 198 4.49 8.85 -20.76
C GLY A 198 5.23 8.98 -19.42
N LEU A 199 5.56 7.85 -18.78
CA LEU A 199 6.33 7.80 -17.54
C LEU A 199 7.83 7.89 -17.82
N THR A 200 8.62 8.18 -16.78
CA THR A 200 10.09 8.23 -16.86
C THR A 200 10.68 6.87 -17.26
N SER A 201 10.07 5.76 -16.78
CA SER A 201 10.56 4.42 -17.04
C SER A 201 9.45 3.37 -16.91
N TYR A 202 9.72 2.17 -17.44
CA TYR A 202 8.81 1.03 -17.36
C TYR A 202 9.58 -0.24 -17.01
N PHE A 203 8.92 -1.16 -16.30
CA PHE A 203 9.36 -2.53 -16.17
C PHE A 203 8.41 -3.46 -16.93
N GLU A 204 8.91 -4.61 -17.35
CA GLU A 204 8.09 -5.65 -17.96
C GLU A 204 7.30 -6.40 -16.90
N GLY A 205 5.97 -6.38 -17.01
CA GLY A 205 5.10 -7.22 -16.20
C GLY A 205 5.19 -8.68 -16.61
N SER A 206 4.68 -9.56 -15.77
CA SER A 206 4.55 -10.99 -16.03
C SER A 206 3.23 -11.51 -15.46
N GLU A 207 2.71 -12.59 -16.02
CA GLU A 207 1.59 -13.32 -15.43
C GLU A 207 2.00 -13.96 -14.09
N LYS A 208 3.29 -14.28 -13.93
CA LYS A 208 3.88 -14.76 -12.69
C LYS A 208 4.21 -13.57 -11.79
N ILE A 209 3.50 -13.46 -10.68
CA ILE A 209 3.65 -12.32 -9.75
C ILE A 209 5.07 -12.18 -9.22
N ASP A 210 5.75 -13.28 -8.94
CA ASP A 210 7.12 -13.26 -8.42
C ASP A 210 8.08 -12.65 -9.46
N GLU A 211 7.94 -13.01 -10.73
CA GLU A 211 8.74 -12.47 -11.82
C GLU A 211 8.45 -10.97 -12.04
N ALA A 212 7.16 -10.59 -12.05
CA ALA A 212 6.78 -9.18 -12.17
C ALA A 212 7.34 -8.34 -11.02
N ASN A 213 7.31 -8.87 -9.78
CA ASN A 213 7.89 -8.20 -8.62
C ASN A 213 9.41 -8.04 -8.74
N LEU A 214 10.13 -9.06 -9.22
CA LEU A 214 11.58 -8.98 -9.45
C LEU A 214 11.93 -7.96 -10.54
N ASN A 215 11.18 -7.91 -11.63
CA ASN A 215 11.34 -6.92 -12.68
C ASN A 215 11.11 -5.49 -12.16
N ALA A 216 10.11 -5.31 -11.30
CA ALA A 216 9.84 -4.04 -10.65
C ALA A 216 11.01 -3.60 -9.75
N VAL A 217 11.51 -4.52 -8.91
CA VAL A 217 12.69 -4.28 -8.05
C VAL A 217 13.91 -3.91 -8.89
N SER A 218 14.23 -4.72 -9.91
CA SER A 218 15.36 -4.47 -10.81
C SER A 218 15.29 -3.06 -11.42
N LYS A 219 14.10 -2.62 -11.83
CA LYS A 219 13.92 -1.30 -12.42
C LYS A 219 14.12 -0.16 -11.41
N VAL A 220 13.72 -0.34 -10.16
CA VAL A 220 14.00 0.65 -9.09
C VAL A 220 15.50 0.71 -8.80
N LEU A 221 16.16 -0.45 -8.67
CA LEU A 221 17.61 -0.52 -8.41
C LEU A 221 18.41 0.18 -9.54
N GLU A 222 18.04 -0.03 -10.80
CA GLU A 222 18.64 0.70 -11.95
C GLU A 222 18.55 2.23 -11.77
N LYS A 223 17.45 2.74 -11.21
CA LYS A 223 17.23 4.19 -11.01
C LYS A 223 17.99 4.78 -9.82
N ILE A 224 18.57 3.96 -8.99
CA ILE A 224 19.44 4.37 -7.88
C ILE A 224 20.89 3.90 -8.08
N ASP A 225 21.26 3.56 -9.33
CA ASP A 225 22.59 3.13 -9.75
C ASP A 225 23.10 1.87 -9.02
N LEU A 226 22.19 1.00 -8.59
CA LEU A 226 22.49 -0.32 -8.06
C LEU A 226 22.24 -1.40 -9.12
N ASN A 227 23.30 -2.10 -9.50
CA ASN A 227 23.22 -3.21 -10.43
C ASN A 227 23.05 -4.52 -9.65
N CYS A 228 21.97 -5.24 -9.94
CA CYS A 228 21.71 -6.57 -9.41
C CYS A 228 21.17 -7.46 -10.53
N SER A 229 21.83 -8.58 -10.78
CA SER A 229 21.40 -9.51 -11.81
C SER A 229 20.08 -10.20 -11.41
N GLN A 230 19.32 -10.70 -12.39
CA GLN A 230 18.09 -11.45 -12.13
C GLN A 230 18.35 -12.72 -11.29
N GLU A 231 19.53 -13.35 -11.42
CA GLU A 231 19.91 -14.51 -10.62
C GLU A 231 20.15 -14.14 -9.16
N GLU A 232 20.77 -13.01 -8.88
CA GLU A 232 20.96 -12.48 -7.54
C GLU A 232 19.63 -12.10 -6.92
N LEU A 233 18.76 -11.40 -7.67
CA LEU A 233 17.42 -11.05 -7.22
C LEU A 233 16.62 -12.30 -6.81
N LYS A 234 16.68 -13.37 -7.58
CA LYS A 234 16.03 -14.64 -7.25
C LYS A 234 16.56 -15.26 -5.96
N LYS A 235 17.88 -15.19 -5.71
CA LYS A 235 18.50 -15.69 -4.46
C LYS A 235 18.04 -14.90 -3.24
N PHE A 236 17.81 -13.61 -3.39
CA PHE A 236 17.34 -12.74 -2.31
C PHE A 236 15.81 -12.71 -2.16
N SER A 237 15.09 -13.29 -3.13
CA SER A 237 13.63 -13.34 -3.06
C SER A 237 13.17 -14.16 -1.85
N PHE A 238 12.13 -13.67 -1.22
CA PHE A 238 11.47 -14.37 -0.12
C PHE A 238 9.97 -14.07 -0.19
N ARG A 239 9.19 -14.93 0.43
CA ARG A 239 7.75 -14.70 0.56
C ARG A 239 7.46 -14.18 1.97
N PRO A 240 6.93 -12.97 2.10
CA PRO A 240 6.48 -12.47 3.39
C PRO A 240 5.41 -13.38 3.99
N LYS A 241 5.29 -13.40 5.31
CA LYS A 241 4.23 -14.15 6.01
C LYS A 241 2.85 -13.85 5.39
N HIS A 242 2.03 -14.90 5.27
CA HIS A 242 0.67 -14.83 4.71
C HIS A 242 0.60 -14.44 3.22
N ARG A 243 1.71 -14.61 2.46
CA ARG A 243 1.77 -14.39 1.02
C ARG A 243 2.35 -15.62 0.33
N MET A 244 1.46 -16.50 -0.16
CA MET A 244 1.85 -17.79 -0.76
C MET A 244 2.83 -18.56 0.15
N GLU A 245 2.68 -18.41 1.48
CA GLU A 245 3.53 -19.01 2.49
C GLU A 245 3.22 -20.49 2.62
N VAL A 246 4.15 -21.36 2.24
CA VAL A 246 4.03 -22.79 2.52
C VAL A 246 4.32 -23.01 4.00
N PHE A 247 3.28 -23.25 4.80
CA PHE A 247 3.44 -23.42 6.24
C PHE A 247 3.44 -24.89 6.68
N HIS A 248 3.00 -25.79 5.81
CA HIS A 248 3.02 -27.23 6.08
C HIS A 248 3.11 -28.02 4.77
N GLU A 249 3.81 -29.15 4.80
CA GLU A 249 3.80 -30.19 3.78
C GLU A 249 3.58 -31.55 4.46
N ASP A 250 2.58 -32.27 4.02
CA ASP A 250 2.26 -33.58 4.62
C ASP A 250 3.06 -34.71 4.00
N LYS A 251 2.88 -35.95 4.56
CA LYS A 251 3.58 -37.15 4.12
C LYS A 251 3.23 -37.57 2.67
N LEU A 252 2.19 -37.02 2.07
CA LEU A 252 1.79 -37.28 0.70
C LEU A 252 2.31 -36.21 -0.26
N GLY A 253 3.14 -35.28 0.21
CA GLY A 253 3.68 -34.17 -0.57
C GLY A 253 2.66 -33.03 -0.82
N ARG A 254 1.51 -33.03 -0.12
CA ARG A 254 0.53 -31.95 -0.27
C ARG A 254 0.99 -30.72 0.51
N LYS A 255 1.05 -29.60 -0.18
CA LYS A 255 1.46 -28.30 0.39
C LYS A 255 0.25 -27.52 0.88
N PHE A 256 0.35 -27.00 2.08
CA PHE A 256 -0.64 -26.10 2.67
C PHE A 256 -0.09 -24.68 2.61
N ILE A 257 -0.80 -23.83 1.87
CA ILE A 257 -0.33 -22.49 1.53
C ILE A 257 -1.23 -21.45 2.19
N ASN A 258 -0.64 -20.56 2.96
CA ASN A 258 -1.32 -19.40 3.53
C ASN A 258 -1.11 -18.17 2.63
N ASP A 259 -2.19 -17.71 2.02
CA ASP A 259 -2.21 -16.47 1.21
C ASP A 259 -3.31 -15.52 1.68
N SER A 260 -3.56 -15.46 2.99
CA SER A 260 -4.62 -14.64 3.59
C SER A 260 -4.46 -13.13 3.35
N LYS A 261 -3.33 -12.69 2.81
CA LYS A 261 -3.10 -11.32 2.32
C LYS A 261 -3.59 -11.11 0.88
N ALA A 262 -4.04 -12.13 0.16
CA ALA A 262 -4.75 -12.00 -1.11
C ALA A 262 -6.22 -11.60 -0.84
N THR A 263 -6.46 -10.32 -0.63
CA THR A 263 -7.76 -9.75 -0.20
C THR A 263 -8.59 -9.20 -1.37
N ASN A 264 -8.25 -9.56 -2.61
CA ASN A 264 -8.98 -9.18 -3.82
C ASN A 264 -8.83 -10.24 -4.91
N CYS A 265 -9.73 -10.21 -5.91
CA CYS A 265 -9.76 -11.19 -7.01
C CYS A 265 -8.44 -11.27 -7.78
N GLY A 266 -7.81 -10.14 -8.10
CA GLY A 266 -6.56 -10.10 -8.87
C GLY A 266 -5.40 -10.80 -8.16
N ALA A 267 -5.28 -10.61 -6.84
CA ALA A 267 -4.28 -11.30 -6.04
C ALA A 267 -4.52 -12.82 -6.02
N THR A 268 -5.78 -13.25 -5.83
CA THR A 268 -6.14 -14.67 -5.82
C THR A 268 -5.91 -15.32 -7.20
N ILE A 269 -6.29 -14.66 -8.28
CA ILE A 269 -6.02 -15.12 -9.66
C ILE A 269 -4.50 -15.29 -9.88
N SER A 270 -3.72 -14.33 -9.44
CA SER A 270 -2.26 -14.35 -9.56
C SER A 270 -1.65 -15.52 -8.76
N ALA A 271 -2.19 -15.78 -7.56
CA ALA A 271 -1.79 -16.93 -6.74
C ALA A 271 -2.09 -18.26 -7.44
N ILE A 272 -3.32 -18.45 -7.95
CA ILE A 272 -3.73 -19.64 -8.70
C ILE A 272 -2.83 -19.86 -9.93
N LYS A 273 -2.56 -18.78 -10.68
CA LYS A 273 -1.69 -18.85 -11.88
C LYS A 273 -0.25 -19.21 -11.56
N SER A 274 0.25 -18.84 -10.37
CA SER A 274 1.61 -19.15 -9.95
C SER A 274 1.84 -20.63 -9.60
N LEU A 275 0.76 -21.38 -9.36
CA LEU A 275 0.79 -22.83 -9.07
C LEU A 275 0.61 -23.63 -10.38
N GLU A 276 1.67 -23.67 -11.19
CA GLU A 276 1.66 -24.42 -12.45
C GLU A 276 1.65 -25.93 -12.18
N ASN A 277 0.79 -26.66 -12.93
CA ASN A 277 0.68 -28.14 -12.89
C ASN A 277 0.31 -28.75 -11.52
N GLU A 278 -0.15 -27.95 -10.57
CA GLU A 278 -0.61 -28.42 -9.27
C GLU A 278 -2.13 -28.59 -9.27
N LYS A 279 -2.62 -29.58 -8.55
CA LYS A 279 -4.04 -29.74 -8.23
C LYS A 279 -4.37 -28.86 -7.06
N ILE A 280 -5.25 -27.90 -7.26
CA ILE A 280 -5.55 -26.85 -6.27
C ILE A 280 -6.87 -27.12 -5.59
N VAL A 281 -6.88 -27.12 -4.27
CA VAL A 281 -8.10 -26.92 -3.46
C VAL A 281 -7.98 -25.55 -2.84
N ILE A 282 -8.91 -24.64 -3.16
CA ILE A 282 -8.91 -23.28 -2.63
C ILE A 282 -9.91 -23.15 -1.48
N ILE A 283 -9.48 -22.52 -0.39
CA ILE A 283 -10.33 -22.10 0.72
C ILE A 283 -10.37 -20.57 0.68
N CYS A 284 -11.52 -19.99 0.44
CA CYS A 284 -11.68 -18.54 0.35
C CYS A 284 -13.02 -18.09 0.93
N GLY A 285 -13.14 -16.79 1.24
CA GLY A 285 -14.35 -16.21 1.79
C GLY A 285 -14.12 -14.80 2.27
N GLY A 286 -15.14 -14.20 2.89
CA GLY A 286 -15.09 -12.85 3.43
C GLY A 286 -15.96 -11.85 2.68
N GLN A 287 -15.68 -10.56 2.85
CA GLN A 287 -16.47 -9.49 2.23
C GLN A 287 -16.02 -9.23 0.79
N GLY A 288 -16.96 -9.24 -0.15
CA GLY A 288 -16.70 -9.07 -1.59
C GLY A 288 -16.33 -7.63 -2.01
N LYS A 289 -16.53 -6.62 -1.18
CA LYS A 289 -16.16 -5.19 -1.40
C LYS A 289 -16.62 -4.62 -2.75
N GLY A 290 -17.74 -5.12 -3.27
CA GLY A 290 -18.25 -4.72 -4.59
C GLY A 290 -17.44 -5.25 -5.79
N ALA A 291 -16.59 -6.25 -5.60
CA ALA A 291 -15.78 -6.81 -6.67
C ALA A 291 -16.62 -7.64 -7.67
N ASP A 292 -16.22 -7.61 -8.93
CA ASP A 292 -16.66 -8.58 -9.93
C ASP A 292 -15.81 -9.84 -9.83
N PHE A 293 -16.45 -10.98 -9.59
CA PHE A 293 -15.80 -12.28 -9.42
C PHE A 293 -15.69 -13.09 -10.72
N SER A 294 -16.20 -12.58 -11.86
CA SER A 294 -16.27 -13.32 -13.12
C SER A 294 -14.93 -13.90 -13.58
N GLU A 295 -13.86 -13.09 -13.54
CA GLU A 295 -12.52 -13.54 -13.90
C GLU A 295 -11.99 -14.58 -12.92
N LEU A 296 -12.23 -14.39 -11.61
CA LEU A 296 -11.81 -15.35 -10.58
C LEU A 296 -12.53 -16.69 -10.74
N THR A 297 -13.83 -16.68 -10.96
CA THR A 297 -14.62 -17.89 -11.20
C THR A 297 -14.09 -18.64 -12.42
N SER A 298 -13.83 -17.93 -13.53
CA SER A 298 -13.27 -18.53 -14.74
C SER A 298 -11.89 -19.17 -14.51
N GLU A 299 -11.05 -18.59 -13.66
CA GLU A 299 -9.72 -19.15 -13.36
C GLU A 299 -9.81 -20.35 -12.40
N ILE A 300 -10.72 -20.30 -11.44
CA ILE A 300 -11.04 -21.41 -10.53
C ILE A 300 -11.50 -22.62 -11.32
N ASP A 301 -12.46 -22.45 -12.23
CA ASP A 301 -13.02 -23.53 -13.06
C ASP A 301 -11.95 -24.25 -13.91
N LYS A 302 -10.91 -23.51 -14.30
CA LYS A 302 -9.81 -24.07 -15.11
C LYS A 302 -8.78 -24.86 -14.28
N LYS A 303 -8.53 -24.43 -13.03
CA LYS A 303 -7.36 -24.89 -12.28
C LYS A 303 -7.65 -25.51 -10.92
N CYS A 304 -8.81 -25.29 -10.33
CA CYS A 304 -9.12 -25.79 -9.00
C CYS A 304 -9.99 -27.05 -9.07
N GLU A 305 -9.62 -28.06 -8.27
CA GLU A 305 -10.44 -29.30 -8.12
C GLU A 305 -11.61 -29.08 -7.16
N ALA A 306 -11.47 -28.17 -6.20
CA ALA A 306 -12.55 -27.83 -5.25
C ALA A 306 -12.39 -26.42 -4.71
N VAL A 307 -13.52 -25.86 -4.29
CA VAL A 307 -13.63 -24.57 -3.61
C VAL A 307 -14.37 -24.78 -2.31
N ILE A 308 -13.83 -24.23 -1.22
CA ILE A 308 -14.46 -24.21 0.10
C ILE A 308 -14.69 -22.72 0.45
N ILE A 309 -15.93 -22.36 0.76
CA ILE A 309 -16.34 -20.96 1.06
C ILE A 309 -16.86 -20.90 2.49
#